data_e00d4bea7bbbd953c622105febaf00f6
#
_entry.id   e00d4bea7bbbd953c622105febaf00f6
#
_cell.length_a   1.000
_cell.length_b   1.000
_cell.length_c   1.000
_cell.angle_alpha   90.00
_cell.angle_beta   90.00
_cell.angle_gamma   90.00
#
_symmetry.space_group_name_H-M   'P 1'
#
loop_
_entity.id
_entity.type
_entity.pdbx_description
1 polymer ?
#
loop_
_entity_poly.entity_id
_entity_poly.type
_entity_poly.pdbx_seq_one_letter_code
_entity_poly.pdbx_strand_id
1 'polypeptide(L)'
;MKIILFLMSFFVASLSINAQAAKILTSVNEAGDVATYELDCSAKFQVLAKGLRYNITRHEFKGPELKNSYRLMLVMDGFYSKTLNKTMTISAVLSDGTIIEAKKIIEDDGFFDGACTLKIKDPQALLAANIDKVIVHADKDVVYNLNEQNKAIFKKNLSNIINAK
;
A
#
# COMPACT_ATOMS: atom_id res chain seq x y z
N MET A 1 -21.22 -38.48 -47.48
CA MET A 1 -20.10 -38.08 -46.64
C MET A 1 -20.52 -36.87 -45.80
N LYS A 2 -20.90 -37.08 -44.53
CA LYS A 2 -21.38 -36.01 -43.64
C LYS A 2 -20.22 -35.56 -42.76
N ILE A 3 -19.80 -34.30 -42.94
CA ILE A 3 -18.76 -33.65 -42.13
C ILE A 3 -19.46 -33.12 -40.88
N ILE A 4 -19.15 -33.70 -39.73
CA ILE A 4 -19.60 -33.21 -38.42
C ILE A 4 -18.55 -32.20 -37.96
N LEU A 5 -18.93 -30.90 -37.97
CA LEU A 5 -18.15 -29.82 -37.36
C LEU A 5 -18.31 -29.88 -35.84
N PHE A 6 -17.26 -30.26 -35.13
CA PHE A 6 -17.20 -30.21 -33.66
C PHE A 6 -16.81 -28.78 -33.25
N LEU A 7 -17.80 -27.97 -32.86
CA LEU A 7 -17.59 -26.68 -32.24
C LEU A 7 -17.13 -26.91 -30.79
N MET A 8 -15.83 -26.87 -30.54
CA MET A 8 -15.28 -26.76 -29.20
C MET A 8 -15.48 -25.33 -28.69
N SER A 9 -16.54 -25.10 -27.93
CA SER A 9 -16.71 -23.87 -27.15
C SER A 9 -15.76 -23.91 -25.99
N PHE A 10 -14.66 -23.14 -26.09
CA PHE A 10 -13.78 -22.84 -24.98
C PHE A 10 -14.55 -21.98 -23.95
N PHE A 11 -15.06 -22.61 -22.92
CA PHE A 11 -15.52 -21.91 -21.72
C PHE A 11 -14.29 -21.37 -20.98
N VAL A 12 -13.91 -20.13 -21.28
CA VAL A 12 -12.98 -19.39 -20.43
C VAL A 12 -13.74 -19.06 -19.15
N ALA A 13 -13.64 -19.94 -18.16
CA ALA A 13 -14.05 -19.62 -16.80
C ALA A 13 -13.11 -18.49 -16.32
N SER A 14 -13.58 -17.25 -16.41
CA SER A 14 -12.96 -16.13 -15.71
C SER A 14 -13.08 -16.43 -14.21
N LEU A 15 -12.02 -16.98 -13.63
CA LEU A 15 -11.85 -17.07 -12.19
C LEU A 15 -11.81 -15.63 -11.67
N SER A 16 -12.96 -15.10 -11.30
CA SER A 16 -13.06 -13.88 -10.52
C SER A 16 -12.42 -14.18 -9.17
N ILE A 17 -11.10 -13.97 -9.07
CA ILE A 17 -10.42 -13.99 -7.79
C ILE A 17 -11.01 -12.79 -7.03
N ASN A 18 -11.99 -13.07 -6.17
CA ASN A 18 -12.53 -12.10 -5.23
C ASN A 18 -11.40 -11.75 -4.26
N ALA A 19 -10.57 -10.80 -4.65
CA ALA A 19 -9.58 -10.20 -3.79
C ALA A 19 -10.34 -9.53 -2.63
N GLN A 20 -10.36 -10.18 -1.48
CA GLN A 20 -11.07 -9.68 -0.32
C GLN A 20 -10.28 -8.53 0.28
N ALA A 21 -10.92 -7.35 0.37
CA ALA A 21 -10.36 -6.22 1.07
C ALA A 21 -10.19 -6.56 2.55
N ALA A 22 -9.14 -5.98 3.17
CA ALA A 22 -8.94 -6.12 4.60
C ALA A 22 -10.08 -5.47 5.39
N LYS A 23 -10.36 -6.02 6.57
CA LYS A 23 -11.21 -5.38 7.55
C LYS A 23 -10.56 -4.08 8.03
N ILE A 24 -11.37 -3.10 8.43
CA ILE A 24 -10.88 -1.86 9.03
C ILE A 24 -11.11 -1.94 10.54
N LEU A 25 -10.08 -1.62 11.29
CA LEU A 25 -10.14 -1.36 12.72
C LEU A 25 -10.32 0.15 12.93
N THR A 26 -11.16 0.49 13.89
CA THR A 26 -11.40 1.88 14.30
C THR A 26 -11.09 2.02 15.76
N SER A 27 -10.32 3.03 16.12
CA SER A 27 -10.05 3.40 17.52
C SER A 27 -10.15 4.93 17.67
N VAL A 28 -10.40 5.36 18.89
CA VAL A 28 -10.42 6.78 19.25
C VAL A 28 -9.45 6.96 20.41
N ASN A 29 -8.64 8.01 20.38
CA ASN A 29 -7.72 8.28 21.47
C ASN A 29 -8.46 8.66 22.77
N GLU A 30 -7.77 8.64 23.90
CA GLU A 30 -8.36 8.92 25.23
C GLU A 30 -9.03 10.29 25.33
N ALA A 31 -8.48 11.30 24.64
CA ALA A 31 -9.07 12.65 24.60
C ALA A 31 -10.34 12.72 23.71
N GLY A 32 -10.60 11.70 22.90
CA GLY A 32 -11.74 11.64 22.01
C GLY A 32 -11.68 12.61 20.81
N ASP A 33 -10.52 13.20 20.53
CA ASP A 33 -10.31 14.21 19.51
C ASP A 33 -9.62 13.67 18.22
N VAL A 34 -9.11 12.44 18.25
CA VAL A 34 -8.52 11.76 17.10
C VAL A 34 -9.15 10.38 16.93
N ALA A 35 -9.80 10.16 15.78
CA ALA A 35 -10.21 8.84 15.36
C ALA A 35 -9.16 8.26 14.40
N THR A 36 -8.78 7.01 14.61
CA THR A 36 -7.82 6.28 13.78
C THR A 36 -8.54 5.15 13.07
N TYR A 37 -8.37 5.06 11.76
CA TYR A 37 -8.87 4.00 10.89
C TYR A 37 -7.66 3.32 10.24
N GLU A 38 -7.53 2.01 10.42
CA GLU A 38 -6.41 1.25 9.85
C GLU A 38 -6.85 -0.12 9.35
N LEU A 39 -6.06 -0.72 8.45
CA LEU A 39 -6.32 -2.08 8.02
C LEU A 39 -6.05 -3.05 9.18
N ASP A 40 -6.91 -4.07 9.32
CA ASP A 40 -6.67 -5.14 10.28
C ASP A 40 -5.46 -5.97 9.85
N CYS A 41 -4.34 -5.69 10.48
CA CYS A 41 -3.07 -6.37 10.31
C CYS A 41 -2.71 -7.26 11.51
N SER A 42 -3.67 -7.59 12.38
CA SER A 42 -3.46 -8.40 13.59
C SER A 42 -2.80 -9.76 13.31
N ALA A 43 -3.10 -10.39 12.16
CA ALA A 43 -2.48 -11.62 11.74
C ALA A 43 -1.24 -11.39 10.85
N LYS A 44 -1.30 -10.45 9.92
CA LYS A 44 -0.21 -10.08 9.00
C LYS A 44 -0.54 -8.82 8.22
N PHE A 45 0.49 -8.08 7.83
CA PHE A 45 0.37 -6.97 6.88
C PHE A 45 -0.14 -7.43 5.52
N GLN A 46 -0.83 -6.53 4.79
CA GLN A 46 -1.31 -6.80 3.44
C GLN A 46 -0.14 -6.89 2.45
N VAL A 47 -0.25 -7.77 1.46
CA VAL A 47 0.80 -7.93 0.44
C VAL A 47 0.66 -6.85 -0.62
N LEU A 48 1.73 -6.07 -0.86
CA LEU A 48 1.81 -5.08 -1.93
C LEU A 48 2.55 -5.64 -3.15
N ALA A 49 3.69 -6.31 -2.90
CA ALA A 49 4.46 -7.04 -3.91
C ALA A 49 5.15 -8.24 -3.24
N LYS A 50 5.82 -9.08 -4.03
CA LYS A 50 6.65 -10.17 -3.47
C LYS A 50 7.74 -9.58 -2.57
N GLY A 51 7.71 -9.92 -1.28
CA GLY A 51 8.65 -9.40 -0.28
C GLY A 51 8.38 -7.99 0.22
N LEU A 52 7.24 -7.40 -0.18
CA LEU A 52 6.81 -6.08 0.26
C LEU A 52 5.37 -6.14 0.78
N ARG A 53 5.16 -5.69 2.00
CA ARG A 53 3.85 -5.61 2.66
C ARG A 53 3.51 -4.18 3.05
N TYR A 54 2.25 -3.95 3.40
CA TYR A 54 1.79 -2.62 3.78
C TYR A 54 0.68 -2.63 4.81
N ASN A 55 0.52 -1.49 5.48
CA ASN A 55 -0.67 -1.05 6.17
C ASN A 55 -1.02 0.38 5.74
N ILE A 56 -2.30 0.75 5.78
CA ILE A 56 -2.78 2.11 5.55
C ILE A 56 -3.49 2.58 6.81
N THR A 57 -3.15 3.78 7.27
CA THR A 57 -3.77 4.43 8.42
C THR A 57 -4.29 5.79 8.04
N ARG A 58 -5.52 6.13 8.47
CA ARG A 58 -6.06 7.48 8.44
C ARG A 58 -6.28 7.95 9.88
N HIS A 59 -5.76 9.11 10.20
CA HIS A 59 -6.14 9.84 11.41
C HIS A 59 -7.10 10.96 11.05
N GLU A 60 -8.25 10.96 11.69
CA GLU A 60 -9.28 11.99 11.57
C GLU A 60 -9.28 12.83 12.85
N PHE A 61 -9.01 14.11 12.70
CA PHE A 61 -8.94 15.04 13.83
C PHE A 61 -10.27 15.79 13.95
N LYS A 62 -10.82 15.87 15.15
CA LYS A 62 -12.00 16.66 15.45
C LYS A 62 -11.57 18.11 15.65
N GLY A 63 -11.91 18.97 14.69
CA GLY A 63 -11.67 20.42 14.78
C GLY A 63 -11.72 21.05 13.39
N PRO A 64 -12.17 22.34 13.31
CA PRO A 64 -12.46 22.98 12.03
C PRO A 64 -11.23 23.22 11.14
N GLU A 65 -10.04 23.26 11.71
CA GLU A 65 -8.80 23.55 10.99
C GLU A 65 -7.92 22.31 10.76
N LEU A 66 -8.29 21.15 11.33
CA LEU A 66 -7.47 19.95 11.28
C LEU A 66 -7.86 19.09 10.09
N LYS A 67 -6.87 18.81 9.24
CA LYS A 67 -7.05 17.93 8.07
C LYS A 67 -6.72 16.50 8.41
N ASN A 68 -7.47 15.57 7.84
CA ASN A 68 -7.14 14.14 7.91
C ASN A 68 -5.70 13.87 7.46
N SER A 69 -5.04 13.00 8.19
CA SER A 69 -3.67 12.57 7.87
C SER A 69 -3.69 11.12 7.41
N TYR A 70 -3.06 10.83 6.28
CA TYR A 70 -2.95 9.48 5.72
C TYR A 70 -1.51 9.02 5.71
N ARG A 71 -1.29 7.77 6.11
CA ARG A 71 0.04 7.15 6.16
C ARG A 71 -0.01 5.78 5.48
N LEU A 72 1.03 5.48 4.72
CA LEU A 72 1.30 4.17 4.13
C LEU A 72 2.55 3.60 4.80
N MET A 73 2.37 2.64 5.67
CA MET A 73 3.48 1.88 6.25
C MET A 73 3.87 0.79 5.26
N LEU A 74 5.16 0.69 4.96
CA LEU A 74 5.75 -0.34 4.12
C LEU A 74 6.68 -1.20 4.96
N VAL A 75 6.61 -2.52 4.75
CA VAL A 75 7.47 -3.51 5.42
C VAL A 75 8.07 -4.41 4.35
N MET A 76 9.39 -4.40 4.24
CA MET A 76 10.18 -5.18 3.30
C MET A 76 10.71 -6.43 3.98
N ASP A 77 10.21 -7.61 3.60
CA ASP A 77 10.55 -8.87 4.24
C ASP A 77 12.05 -9.19 4.09
N GLY A 78 12.74 -9.31 5.22
CA GLY A 78 14.16 -9.68 5.26
C GLY A 78 15.10 -8.61 4.69
N PHE A 79 14.62 -7.39 4.46
CA PHE A 79 15.47 -6.29 3.97
C PHE A 79 16.34 -5.78 5.12
N TYR A 80 17.62 -5.63 4.83
CA TYR A 80 18.58 -4.96 5.69
C TYR A 80 19.59 -4.20 4.83
N SER A 81 19.90 -2.97 5.18
CA SER A 81 20.90 -2.17 4.50
C SER A 81 22.00 -1.75 5.46
N LYS A 82 23.24 -1.71 4.96
CA LYS A 82 24.40 -1.10 5.67
C LYS A 82 24.40 0.41 5.53
N THR A 83 23.61 0.99 4.62
CA THR A 83 23.41 2.42 4.49
C THR A 83 22.66 2.92 5.71
N LEU A 84 23.13 4.00 6.31
CA LEU A 84 22.43 4.62 7.44
C LEU A 84 21.03 5.05 6.99
N ASN A 85 20.00 4.74 7.77
CA ASN A 85 18.60 5.03 7.44
C ASN A 85 18.36 6.52 7.13
N LYS A 86 19.11 7.45 7.73
CA LYS A 86 19.04 8.88 7.47
C LYS A 86 19.43 9.31 6.05
N THR A 87 20.15 8.46 5.31
CA THR A 87 20.61 8.73 3.93
C THR A 87 19.82 7.95 2.89
N MET A 88 18.96 7.04 3.33
CA MET A 88 18.09 6.27 2.44
C MET A 88 16.86 7.05 2.03
N THR A 89 16.34 6.74 0.85
CA THR A 89 15.02 7.22 0.39
C THR A 89 14.19 6.05 -0.11
N ILE A 90 12.86 6.20 -0.04
CA ILE A 90 11.90 5.25 -0.61
C ILE A 90 10.96 6.02 -1.50
N SER A 91 10.78 5.52 -2.73
CA SER A 91 9.89 6.10 -3.73
C SER A 91 8.78 5.12 -4.09
N ALA A 92 7.52 5.56 -4.02
CA ALA A 92 6.41 4.88 -4.67
C ALA A 92 6.14 5.57 -6.01
N VAL A 93 6.31 4.84 -7.10
CA VAL A 93 6.10 5.34 -8.47
C VAL A 93 4.71 4.94 -8.91
N LEU A 94 3.90 5.92 -9.30
CA LEU A 94 2.52 5.72 -9.75
C LEU A 94 2.48 5.46 -11.27
N SER A 95 1.35 4.93 -11.75
CA SER A 95 1.14 4.61 -13.17
C SER A 95 1.14 5.82 -14.10
N ASP A 96 0.88 7.01 -13.57
CA ASP A 96 0.96 8.29 -14.29
C ASP A 96 2.37 8.93 -14.25
N GLY A 97 3.35 8.25 -13.66
CA GLY A 97 4.72 8.75 -13.49
C GLY A 97 4.93 9.60 -12.25
N THR A 98 3.88 9.92 -11.49
CA THR A 98 4.02 10.65 -10.22
C THR A 98 4.84 9.85 -9.22
N ILE A 99 5.70 10.53 -8.47
CA ILE A 99 6.55 9.92 -7.43
C ILE A 99 6.14 10.45 -6.06
N ILE A 100 5.81 9.53 -5.15
CA ILE A 100 5.67 9.81 -3.73
C ILE A 100 6.96 9.38 -3.06
N GLU A 101 7.70 10.31 -2.48
CA GLU A 101 9.02 10.05 -1.92
C GLU A 101 9.05 10.31 -0.41
N ALA A 102 9.62 9.38 0.34
CA ALA A 102 10.09 9.61 1.68
C ALA A 102 11.57 10.01 1.64
N LYS A 103 11.84 11.29 1.75
CA LYS A 103 13.21 11.84 1.71
C LYS A 103 14.07 11.46 2.91
N LYS A 104 13.47 10.92 3.96
CA LYS A 104 14.15 10.46 5.17
C LYS A 104 13.34 9.35 5.80
N ILE A 105 13.94 8.19 5.93
CA ILE A 105 13.45 7.16 6.81
C ILE A 105 14.07 7.47 8.17
N ILE A 106 13.29 8.15 9.02
CA ILE A 106 13.78 8.50 10.33
C ILE A 106 12.90 7.78 11.32
N GLU A 107 13.42 6.73 11.88
CA GLU A 107 12.82 6.28 13.13
C GLU A 107 13.89 5.82 14.12
N ASP A 108 15.16 5.67 13.67
CA ASP A 108 16.23 5.19 14.50
C ASP A 108 17.57 5.75 14.03
N ASP A 109 18.54 5.88 14.91
CA ASP A 109 19.93 6.28 14.57
C ASP A 109 20.74 5.13 13.95
N GLY A 110 20.10 4.01 13.72
CA GLY A 110 20.68 2.79 13.21
C GLY A 110 20.58 2.58 11.71
N PHE A 111 20.77 1.34 11.32
CA PHE A 111 20.60 0.87 9.96
C PHE A 111 19.12 0.58 9.69
N PHE A 112 18.72 0.72 8.41
CA PHE A 112 17.35 0.43 8.00
C PHE A 112 17.06 -1.09 8.08
N ASP A 113 16.05 -1.46 8.83
CA ASP A 113 15.62 -2.84 9.10
C ASP A 113 14.37 -3.29 8.32
N GLY A 114 14.01 -2.55 7.28
CA GLY A 114 12.95 -2.92 6.36
C GLY A 114 11.57 -2.32 6.64
N ALA A 115 11.40 -1.43 7.63
CA ALA A 115 10.12 -0.77 7.88
C ALA A 115 10.21 0.75 7.68
N CYS A 116 9.21 1.34 7.01
CA CYS A 116 9.12 2.79 6.86
C CYS A 116 7.68 3.27 6.68
N THR A 117 7.44 4.55 6.90
CA THR A 117 6.13 5.18 6.73
C THR A 117 6.19 6.35 5.74
N LEU A 118 5.38 6.27 4.68
CA LEU A 118 5.17 7.34 3.72
C LEU A 118 3.94 8.16 4.13
N LYS A 119 4.06 9.49 4.12
CA LYS A 119 2.91 10.39 4.27
C LYS A 119 2.22 10.55 2.92
N ILE A 120 0.94 10.18 2.84
CA ILE A 120 0.11 10.40 1.66
C ILE A 120 -0.49 11.80 1.76
N LYS A 121 -0.05 12.70 0.88
CA LYS A 121 -0.56 14.08 0.85
C LYS A 121 -1.93 14.17 0.18
N ASP A 122 -2.12 13.43 -0.90
CA ASP A 122 -3.37 13.37 -1.67
C ASP A 122 -3.78 11.90 -1.86
N PRO A 123 -4.68 11.39 -0.99
CA PRO A 123 -5.16 10.02 -1.09
C PRO A 123 -6.07 9.81 -2.31
N GLN A 124 -6.72 10.85 -2.84
CA GLN A 124 -7.57 10.74 -4.03
C GLN A 124 -6.72 10.60 -5.30
N ALA A 125 -5.62 11.34 -5.42
CA ALA A 125 -4.67 11.17 -6.51
C ALA A 125 -4.06 9.75 -6.49
N LEU A 126 -3.70 9.24 -5.29
CA LEU A 126 -3.20 7.87 -5.14
C LEU A 126 -4.28 6.83 -5.48
N LEU A 127 -5.55 7.12 -5.22
CA LEU A 127 -6.67 6.25 -5.59
C LEU A 127 -6.92 6.26 -7.11
N ALA A 128 -6.75 7.40 -7.77
CA ALA A 128 -6.91 7.55 -9.21
C ALA A 128 -5.78 6.83 -9.99
N ALA A 129 -4.53 7.04 -9.57
CA ALA A 129 -3.35 6.40 -10.14
C ALA A 129 -2.92 5.21 -9.27
N ASN A 130 -2.64 4.05 -9.88
CA ASN A 130 -2.13 2.90 -9.14
C ASN A 130 -0.64 3.07 -8.80
N ILE A 131 -0.17 2.45 -7.72
CA ILE A 131 1.27 2.26 -7.51
C ILE A 131 1.75 1.16 -8.47
N ASP A 132 2.72 1.46 -9.32
CA ASP A 132 3.34 0.49 -10.22
C ASP A 132 4.49 -0.24 -9.56
N LYS A 133 5.32 0.50 -8.84
CA LYS A 133 6.49 -0.04 -8.14
C LYS A 133 6.88 0.81 -6.94
N VAL A 134 7.58 0.16 -6.02
CA VAL A 134 8.27 0.82 -4.91
C VAL A 134 9.77 0.60 -5.10
N ILE A 135 10.55 1.65 -4.93
CA ILE A 135 12.01 1.63 -5.03
C ILE A 135 12.60 2.03 -3.69
N VAL A 136 13.49 1.21 -3.15
CA VAL A 136 14.30 1.53 -1.98
C VAL A 136 15.68 1.93 -2.49
N HIS A 137 16.05 3.17 -2.29
CA HIS A 137 17.36 3.73 -2.66
C HIS A 137 18.32 3.58 -1.46
N ALA A 138 19.14 2.54 -1.51
CA ALA A 138 20.12 2.19 -0.48
C ALA A 138 21.52 2.03 -1.10
N ASP A 139 22.33 1.09 -0.62
CA ASP A 139 23.61 0.72 -1.22
C ASP A 139 23.46 0.32 -2.69
N LYS A 140 22.34 -0.34 -2.97
CA LYS A 140 21.82 -0.64 -4.31
C LYS A 140 20.32 -0.44 -4.29
N ASP A 141 19.79 0.03 -5.40
CA ASP A 141 18.35 0.13 -5.56
C ASP A 141 17.70 -1.25 -5.54
N VAL A 142 16.66 -1.38 -4.72
CA VAL A 142 15.81 -2.56 -4.69
C VAL A 142 14.42 -2.17 -5.18
N VAL A 143 13.95 -2.84 -6.24
CA VAL A 143 12.70 -2.53 -6.93
C VAL A 143 11.66 -3.60 -6.66
N TYR A 144 10.51 -3.20 -6.15
CA TYR A 144 9.33 -4.04 -5.91
C TYR A 144 8.26 -3.68 -6.94
N ASN A 145 8.06 -4.52 -7.96
CA ASN A 145 7.01 -4.32 -8.97
C ASN A 145 5.68 -4.91 -8.48
N LEU A 146 4.60 -4.16 -8.62
CA LEU A 146 3.27 -4.61 -8.26
C LEU A 146 2.61 -5.32 -9.46
N ASN A 147 1.94 -6.43 -9.19
CA ASN A 147 1.05 -7.06 -10.16
C ASN A 147 -0.35 -6.44 -10.11
N GLU A 148 -1.16 -6.66 -11.14
CA GLU A 148 -2.49 -6.05 -11.25
C GLU A 148 -3.45 -6.48 -10.13
N GLN A 149 -3.33 -7.69 -9.62
CA GLN A 149 -4.13 -8.17 -8.48
C GLN A 149 -3.82 -7.36 -7.21
N ASN A 150 -2.54 -7.16 -6.90
CA ASN A 150 -2.12 -6.40 -5.71
C ASN A 150 -2.47 -4.92 -5.84
N LYS A 151 -2.36 -4.34 -7.05
CA LYS A 151 -2.83 -2.97 -7.33
C LYS A 151 -4.32 -2.82 -7.04
N ALA A 152 -5.14 -3.77 -7.52
CA ALA A 152 -6.60 -3.75 -7.29
C ALA A 152 -6.94 -3.88 -5.79
N ILE A 153 -6.27 -4.78 -5.05
CA ILE A 153 -6.46 -4.95 -3.61
C ILE A 153 -6.05 -3.67 -2.85
N PHE A 154 -4.89 -3.10 -3.18
CA PHE A 154 -4.42 -1.86 -2.58
C PHE A 154 -5.42 -0.72 -2.79
N LYS A 155 -5.87 -0.53 -4.03
CA LYS A 155 -6.86 0.48 -4.39
C LYS A 155 -8.17 0.31 -3.60
N LYS A 156 -8.67 -0.92 -3.48
CA LYS A 156 -9.87 -1.23 -2.69
C LYS A 156 -9.66 -0.92 -1.20
N ASN A 157 -8.53 -1.32 -0.62
CA ASN A 157 -8.20 -1.04 0.77
C ASN A 157 -8.05 0.46 1.04
N LEU A 158 -7.39 1.20 0.15
CA LEU A 158 -7.28 2.66 0.25
C LEU A 158 -8.64 3.34 0.18
N SER A 159 -9.50 2.93 -0.77
CA SER A 159 -10.88 3.43 -0.87
C SER A 159 -11.67 3.18 0.40
N ASN A 160 -11.56 2.00 0.99
CA ASN A 160 -12.24 1.65 2.24
C ASN A 160 -11.76 2.54 3.41
N ILE A 161 -10.45 2.79 3.52
CA ILE A 161 -9.88 3.68 4.55
C ILE A 161 -10.34 5.13 4.36
N ILE A 162 -10.40 5.62 3.12
CA ILE A 162 -10.89 6.98 2.82
C ILE A 162 -12.36 7.14 3.25
N ASN A 163 -13.19 6.13 3.04
CA ASN A 163 -14.64 6.17 3.25
C ASN A 163 -15.09 5.60 4.61
N ALA A 164 -14.17 5.11 5.46
CA ALA A 164 -14.51 4.58 6.78
C ALA A 164 -15.16 5.68 7.67
N LYS A 165 -16.10 5.26 8.53
CA LYS A 165 -16.84 6.15 9.45
C LYS A 165 -16.82 5.58 10.87
#